data_c292b4d1596960e3c10888904ee37e33
#
_entry.id   c292b4d1596960e3c10888904ee37e33
#
_cell.length_a   1.000
_cell.length_b   1.000
_cell.length_c   1.000
_cell.angle_alpha   90.00
_cell.angle_beta   90.00
_cell.angle_gamma   90.00
#
_symmetry.space_group_name_H-M   'P 1'
#
loop_
_entity.id
_entity.type
_entity.pdbx_description
1 polymer ?
#
loop_
_entity_poly.entity_id
_entity_poly.type
_entity_poly.pdbx_seq_one_letter_code
_entity_poly.pdbx_strand_id
1 'polypeptide(L)'
;MVRQAIGLLLALGAIVGVSAHQDDILARFDGGIGVIPVSSGAGPVNADGTFPNVKANIVRGVPPGAGPWRIADLKAEIDVQGRVKVRGRGLLLANGNSIGQNADQRVFATLICETASPFVQHNTAAVPLEADGDFRIDDVLDTQPSTDCASPVLLIRNTVGSWFAAGIPKVDNN
;
A
#
# COMPACT_ATOMS: atom_id res chain seq x y z
N MET A 1 -65.32 19.58 46.46
CA MET A 1 -64.86 19.62 45.03
C MET A 1 -63.36 19.70 45.05
N VAL A 2 -62.72 18.52 44.78
CA VAL A 2 -61.25 18.38 44.78
C VAL A 2 -60.84 18.28 43.34
N ARG A 3 -60.05 19.25 42.83
CA ARG A 3 -59.44 19.22 41.48
C ARG A 3 -58.08 18.52 41.58
N GLN A 4 -57.96 17.33 40.96
CA GLN A 4 -56.70 16.68 40.78
C GLN A 4 -55.99 17.29 39.57
N ALA A 5 -54.76 17.76 39.78
CA ALA A 5 -53.85 18.17 38.71
C ALA A 5 -53.00 16.95 38.30
N ILE A 6 -53.14 16.55 37.06
CA ILE A 6 -52.31 15.49 36.46
C ILE A 6 -51.05 16.15 35.92
N GLY A 7 -49.89 15.87 36.54
CA GLY A 7 -48.61 16.29 36.06
C GLY A 7 -48.10 15.36 34.93
N LEU A 8 -47.87 15.93 33.76
CA LEU A 8 -47.29 15.24 32.62
C LEU A 8 -45.75 15.29 32.73
N LEU A 9 -45.12 14.15 33.05
CA LEU A 9 -43.67 14.02 32.99
C LEU A 9 -43.23 13.78 31.53
N LEU A 10 -42.59 14.80 30.94
CA LEU A 10 -41.85 14.63 29.68
C LEU A 10 -40.47 14.01 29.99
N ALA A 11 -40.29 12.75 29.62
CA ALA A 11 -38.99 12.09 29.60
C ALA A 11 -38.20 12.57 28.36
N LEU A 12 -37.20 13.44 28.56
CA LEU A 12 -36.20 13.72 27.52
C LEU A 12 -35.30 12.50 27.36
N GLY A 13 -35.52 11.72 26.31
CA GLY A 13 -34.58 10.69 25.87
C GLY A 13 -33.35 11.35 25.26
N ALA A 14 -32.21 11.26 25.94
CA ALA A 14 -30.91 11.61 25.35
C ALA A 14 -30.57 10.62 24.25
N ILE A 15 -30.64 11.07 23.00
CA ILE A 15 -30.10 10.31 21.85
C ILE A 15 -28.59 10.44 21.93
N VAL A 16 -27.92 9.41 22.45
CA VAL A 16 -26.47 9.25 22.33
C VAL A 16 -26.19 8.97 20.84
N GLY A 17 -25.83 10.03 20.13
CA GLY A 17 -25.34 9.90 18.77
C GLY A 17 -24.06 9.06 18.79
N VAL A 18 -24.11 7.83 18.28
CA VAL A 18 -22.93 7.06 17.94
C VAL A 18 -22.31 7.78 16.76
N SER A 19 -21.31 8.65 17.01
CA SER A 19 -20.43 9.15 15.96
C SER A 19 -19.73 7.92 15.37
N ALA A 20 -20.13 7.52 14.18
CA ALA A 20 -19.32 6.61 13.38
C ALA A 20 -17.95 7.30 13.25
N HIS A 21 -16.92 6.73 13.87
CA HIS A 21 -15.55 7.13 13.63
C HIS A 21 -15.32 6.86 12.13
N GLN A 22 -15.32 7.91 11.36
CA GLN A 22 -14.80 7.88 10.01
C GLN A 22 -13.30 7.66 10.21
N ASP A 23 -12.84 6.43 9.93
CA ASP A 23 -11.43 6.11 10.02
C ASP A 23 -10.69 7.13 9.12
N ASP A 24 -9.90 8.01 9.73
CA ASP A 24 -9.14 9.00 8.98
C ASP A 24 -8.13 8.26 8.11
N ILE A 25 -8.35 8.27 6.80
CA ILE A 25 -7.48 7.59 5.85
C ILE A 25 -6.21 8.40 5.67
N LEU A 26 -5.08 7.78 5.95
CA LEU A 26 -3.75 8.34 5.77
C LEU A 26 -3.31 8.26 4.29
N ALA A 27 -3.54 7.13 3.64
CA ALA A 27 -3.18 6.93 2.23
C ALA A 27 -4.09 5.92 1.55
N ARG A 28 -4.37 6.17 0.25
CA ARG A 28 -5.09 5.25 -0.64
C ARG A 28 -4.29 5.00 -1.89
N PHE A 29 -4.41 3.77 -2.40
CA PHE A 29 -3.77 3.36 -3.65
C PHE A 29 -4.80 2.63 -4.50
N ASP A 30 -4.84 2.94 -5.80
CA ASP A 30 -5.73 2.30 -6.78
C ASP A 30 -4.95 2.07 -8.08
N GLY A 31 -4.64 0.82 -8.33
CA GLY A 31 -3.72 0.36 -9.35
C GLY A 31 -2.33 0.04 -8.80
N GLY A 32 -1.56 -0.69 -9.58
CA GLY A 32 -0.20 -1.10 -9.24
C GLY A 32 0.73 -1.16 -10.44
N ILE A 33 1.99 -0.96 -10.18
CA ILE A 33 3.08 -1.09 -11.16
C ILE A 33 3.98 -2.24 -10.72
N GLY A 34 4.13 -3.25 -11.58
CA GLY A 34 5.08 -4.33 -11.35
C GLY A 34 6.52 -3.86 -11.53
N VAL A 35 7.46 -4.50 -10.84
CA VAL A 35 8.86 -4.09 -10.87
C VAL A 35 9.52 -4.37 -12.22
N ILE A 36 10.26 -3.40 -12.71
CA ILE A 36 11.35 -3.56 -13.67
C ILE A 36 12.65 -3.37 -12.89
N PRO A 37 13.52 -4.40 -12.79
CA PRO A 37 14.67 -4.38 -11.88
C PRO A 37 15.69 -3.28 -12.12
N VAL A 38 15.73 -2.76 -13.35
CA VAL A 38 16.68 -1.74 -13.76
C VAL A 38 15.98 -0.54 -14.38
N SER A 39 16.61 0.61 -14.24
CA SER A 39 16.22 1.86 -14.90
C SER A 39 17.42 2.45 -15.62
N SER A 40 17.17 3.34 -16.60
CA SER A 40 18.22 4.10 -17.22
C SER A 40 18.84 5.10 -16.22
N GLY A 41 20.16 5.19 -16.23
CA GLY A 41 20.88 6.25 -15.53
C GLY A 41 20.90 7.54 -16.34
N ALA A 42 21.47 8.61 -15.75
CA ALA A 42 21.71 9.86 -16.45
C ALA A 42 22.79 9.68 -17.54
N GLY A 43 22.59 10.31 -18.69
CA GLY A 43 23.51 10.31 -19.81
C GLY A 43 22.78 10.28 -21.15
N PRO A 44 23.46 10.65 -22.25
CA PRO A 44 22.89 10.57 -23.58
C PRO A 44 22.69 9.11 -23.99
N VAL A 45 21.68 8.88 -24.80
CA VAL A 45 21.46 7.57 -25.46
C VAL A 45 22.59 7.31 -26.43
N ASN A 46 23.09 6.07 -26.51
CA ASN A 46 24.08 5.64 -27.48
C ASN A 46 23.54 5.73 -28.92
N ALA A 47 24.42 5.76 -29.90
CA ALA A 47 24.04 5.86 -31.31
C ALA A 47 23.17 4.67 -31.79
N ASP A 48 23.27 3.52 -31.14
CA ASP A 48 22.49 2.32 -31.41
C ASP A 48 21.12 2.29 -30.67
N GLY A 49 20.78 3.37 -29.94
CA GLY A 49 19.54 3.47 -29.17
C GLY A 49 19.58 2.83 -27.78
N THR A 50 20.72 2.27 -27.38
CA THR A 50 20.86 1.73 -26.01
C THR A 50 21.18 2.82 -24.99
N PHE A 51 20.85 2.55 -23.73
CA PHE A 51 21.18 3.47 -22.64
C PHE A 51 22.55 3.14 -22.06
N PRO A 52 23.46 4.12 -21.94
CA PRO A 52 24.84 3.88 -21.50
C PRO A 52 24.93 3.48 -20.02
N ASN A 53 23.98 3.93 -19.21
CA ASN A 53 23.98 3.75 -17.77
C ASN A 53 22.72 3.03 -17.31
N VAL A 54 22.88 1.80 -16.86
CA VAL A 54 21.80 1.02 -16.26
C VAL A 54 22.01 0.95 -14.75
N LYS A 55 21.00 1.29 -13.98
CA LYS A 55 21.02 1.28 -12.52
C LYS A 55 19.91 0.40 -11.97
N ALA A 56 20.11 -0.17 -10.78
CA ALA A 56 19.05 -0.83 -10.06
C ALA A 56 17.90 0.15 -9.76
N ASN A 57 16.67 -0.30 -9.94
CA ASN A 57 15.47 0.51 -9.69
C ASN A 57 15.13 0.53 -8.19
N ILE A 58 15.97 1.23 -7.43
CA ILE A 58 15.82 1.40 -5.99
C ILE A 58 14.76 2.46 -5.71
N VAL A 59 13.71 2.09 -4.95
CA VAL A 59 12.64 3.00 -4.53
C VAL A 59 12.78 3.26 -3.04
N ARG A 60 13.10 4.52 -2.67
CA ARG A 60 13.27 4.96 -1.26
C ARG A 60 14.11 3.98 -0.44
N GLY A 61 15.27 3.59 -0.97
CA GLY A 61 16.20 2.68 -0.33
C GLY A 61 15.84 1.19 -0.43
N VAL A 62 14.70 0.82 -1.00
CA VAL A 62 14.27 -0.57 -1.18
C VAL A 62 14.73 -1.09 -2.53
N PRO A 63 15.54 -2.17 -2.60
CA PRO A 63 16.01 -2.74 -3.86
C PRO A 63 14.87 -3.46 -4.59
N PRO A 64 14.94 -3.51 -5.94
CA PRO A 64 13.98 -4.26 -6.75
C PRO A 64 14.20 -5.78 -6.63
N GLY A 65 13.17 -6.57 -7.00
CA GLY A 65 13.31 -8.00 -7.26
C GLY A 65 14.30 -8.27 -8.38
N ALA A 66 14.91 -9.45 -8.39
CA ALA A 66 15.95 -9.82 -9.35
C ALA A 66 15.43 -9.91 -10.81
N GLY A 67 14.14 -10.19 -11.00
CA GLY A 67 13.48 -10.24 -12.30
C GLY A 67 12.28 -9.30 -12.36
N PRO A 68 11.75 -9.00 -13.56
CA PRO A 68 10.52 -8.23 -13.68
C PRO A 68 9.32 -9.04 -13.18
N TRP A 69 8.41 -8.33 -12.49
CA TRP A 69 7.12 -8.82 -12.05
C TRP A 69 6.01 -7.97 -12.69
N ARG A 70 4.88 -8.59 -12.99
CA ARG A 70 3.66 -7.90 -13.35
C ARG A 70 2.66 -7.94 -12.20
N ILE A 71 1.79 -6.98 -12.13
CA ILE A 71 0.59 -6.99 -11.28
C ILE A 71 -0.60 -6.58 -12.13
N ALA A 72 -1.74 -7.27 -11.97
CA ALA A 72 -2.95 -6.97 -12.73
C ALA A 72 -3.81 -5.90 -12.06
N ASP A 73 -3.88 -5.93 -10.71
CA ASP A 73 -4.64 -4.96 -9.93
C ASP A 73 -4.05 -4.85 -8.52
N LEU A 74 -4.09 -3.64 -7.95
CA LEU A 74 -3.69 -3.38 -6.58
C LEU A 74 -4.60 -2.30 -5.98
N LYS A 75 -5.20 -2.61 -4.83
CA LYS A 75 -5.93 -1.63 -4.04
C LYS A 75 -5.45 -1.68 -2.61
N ALA A 76 -5.23 -0.50 -2.03
CA ALA A 76 -4.82 -0.42 -0.64
C ALA A 76 -5.40 0.81 0.05
N GLU A 77 -5.69 0.65 1.33
CA GLU A 77 -6.06 1.71 2.25
C GLU A 77 -5.24 1.56 3.53
N ILE A 78 -4.68 2.66 3.99
CA ILE A 78 -3.95 2.75 5.25
C ILE A 78 -4.56 3.93 6.03
N ASP A 79 -4.96 3.69 7.28
CA ASP A 79 -5.48 4.74 8.13
C ASP A 79 -4.40 5.35 9.04
N VAL A 80 -4.76 6.43 9.74
CA VAL A 80 -3.85 7.14 10.65
C VAL A 80 -3.47 6.33 11.89
N GLN A 81 -4.14 5.21 12.18
CA GLN A 81 -3.78 4.26 13.22
C GLN A 81 -2.83 3.16 12.72
N GLY A 82 -2.45 3.19 11.43
CA GLY A 82 -1.58 2.21 10.81
C GLY A 82 -2.27 0.90 10.43
N ARG A 83 -3.61 0.83 10.44
CA ARG A 83 -4.34 -0.34 9.93
C ARG A 83 -4.24 -0.35 8.42
N VAL A 84 -3.91 -1.50 7.86
CA VAL A 84 -3.63 -1.70 6.43
C VAL A 84 -4.55 -2.73 5.85
N LYS A 85 -5.23 -2.38 4.77
CA LYS A 85 -5.96 -3.33 3.93
C LYS A 85 -5.42 -3.26 2.53
N VAL A 86 -4.83 -4.38 2.05
CA VAL A 86 -4.34 -4.50 0.67
C VAL A 86 -5.01 -5.68 0.00
N ARG A 87 -5.40 -5.48 -1.25
CA ARG A 87 -5.79 -6.54 -2.17
C ARG A 87 -4.97 -6.40 -3.44
N GLY A 88 -4.16 -7.41 -3.74
CA GLY A 88 -3.44 -7.53 -5.00
C GLY A 88 -3.92 -8.71 -5.81
N ARG A 89 -3.85 -8.61 -7.15
CA ARG A 89 -4.18 -9.68 -8.07
C ARG A 89 -3.15 -9.82 -9.15
N GLY A 90 -2.82 -11.06 -9.47
CA GLY A 90 -1.95 -11.40 -10.58
C GLY A 90 -0.52 -10.87 -10.45
N LEU A 91 0.04 -10.85 -9.23
CA LEU A 91 1.45 -10.54 -9.00
C LEU A 91 2.30 -11.76 -9.35
N LEU A 92 2.84 -11.78 -10.56
CA LEU A 92 3.51 -12.94 -11.14
C LEU A 92 4.80 -12.51 -11.85
N LEU A 93 5.74 -13.44 -11.94
CA LEU A 93 6.95 -13.25 -12.74
C LEU A 93 6.59 -12.92 -14.20
N ALA A 94 7.34 -11.99 -14.79
CA ALA A 94 7.09 -11.47 -16.13
C ALA A 94 8.26 -11.78 -17.11
N ASN A 95 9.14 -12.73 -16.78
CA ASN A 95 10.27 -13.08 -17.63
C ASN A 95 10.69 -14.55 -17.55
N GLY A 96 11.47 -14.96 -18.54
CA GLY A 96 12.12 -16.27 -18.58
C GLY A 96 11.15 -17.45 -18.61
N ASN A 97 11.67 -18.63 -18.25
CA ASN A 97 10.90 -19.88 -18.22
C ASN A 97 9.89 -19.94 -17.04
N SER A 98 9.96 -18.99 -16.11
CA SER A 98 9.07 -18.89 -14.95
C SER A 98 7.98 -17.85 -15.13
N ILE A 99 7.78 -17.31 -16.34
CA ILE A 99 6.72 -16.35 -16.63
C ILE A 99 5.35 -16.90 -16.19
N GLY A 100 4.58 -16.08 -15.47
CA GLY A 100 3.27 -16.47 -14.98
C GLY A 100 3.28 -17.28 -13.67
N GLN A 101 4.44 -17.48 -13.04
CA GLN A 101 4.56 -18.16 -11.73
C GLN A 101 4.67 -17.14 -10.59
N ASN A 102 4.23 -17.56 -9.40
CA ASN A 102 4.36 -16.80 -8.15
C ASN A 102 5.71 -17.04 -7.45
N ALA A 103 6.53 -17.99 -7.95
CA ALA A 103 7.81 -18.42 -7.39
C ALA A 103 7.75 -18.76 -5.89
N ASP A 104 6.63 -19.31 -5.41
CA ASP A 104 6.37 -19.67 -4.00
C ASP A 104 6.71 -18.55 -3.00
N GLN A 105 6.49 -17.30 -3.42
CA GLN A 105 6.83 -16.14 -2.60
C GLN A 105 5.79 -15.91 -1.49
N ARG A 106 6.27 -15.26 -0.43
CA ARG A 106 5.43 -14.56 0.54
C ARG A 106 5.67 -13.07 0.37
N VAL A 107 4.61 -12.28 0.54
CA VAL A 107 4.67 -10.83 0.34
C VAL A 107 4.15 -10.07 1.55
N PHE A 108 4.68 -8.87 1.76
CA PHE A 108 4.19 -7.92 2.76
C PHE A 108 4.14 -6.51 2.16
N ALA A 109 3.35 -5.65 2.79
CA ALA A 109 3.25 -4.25 2.42
C ALA A 109 4.24 -3.41 3.23
N THR A 110 4.86 -2.43 2.57
CA THR A 110 5.69 -1.40 3.21
C THR A 110 5.16 -0.03 2.81
N LEU A 111 4.80 0.80 3.79
CA LEU A 111 4.51 2.22 3.59
C LEU A 111 5.76 3.04 3.91
N ILE A 112 6.05 4.05 3.08
CA ILE A 112 7.13 5.02 3.29
C ILE A 112 6.57 6.40 3.01
N CYS A 113 6.63 7.31 3.98
CA CYS A 113 6.05 8.64 3.91
C CYS A 113 7.06 9.73 3.55
N GLU A 114 8.34 9.52 3.87
CA GLU A 114 9.40 10.50 3.67
C GLU A 114 9.72 10.71 2.19
N THR A 115 9.98 11.96 1.81
CA THR A 115 10.39 12.35 0.46
C THR A 115 11.91 12.35 0.28
N ALA A 116 12.66 12.36 1.39
CA ALA A 116 14.12 12.34 1.43
C ALA A 116 14.63 11.39 2.53
N SER A 117 15.86 10.90 2.37
CA SER A 117 16.54 10.06 3.37
C SER A 117 16.75 10.83 4.70
N PRO A 118 16.64 10.17 5.86
CA PRO A 118 16.44 8.72 6.02
C PRO A 118 14.98 8.31 5.77
N PHE A 119 14.79 7.17 5.08
CA PHE A 119 13.47 6.62 4.81
C PHE A 119 13.08 5.64 5.94
N VAL A 120 11.91 5.87 6.55
CA VAL A 120 11.33 4.96 7.54
C VAL A 120 10.39 3.98 6.84
N GLN A 121 10.58 2.69 7.09
CA GLN A 121 9.81 1.62 6.50
C GLN A 121 8.82 1.08 7.53
N HIS A 122 7.53 1.27 7.28
CA HIS A 122 6.44 0.75 8.10
C HIS A 122 5.88 -0.51 7.42
N ASN A 123 6.01 -1.67 8.06
CA ASN A 123 5.78 -2.96 7.41
C ASN A 123 4.60 -3.70 8.04
N THR A 124 3.94 -4.54 7.24
CA THR A 124 3.00 -5.56 7.69
C THR A 124 3.69 -6.92 7.87
N ALA A 125 3.00 -7.86 8.48
CA ALA A 125 3.42 -9.27 8.42
C ALA A 125 3.30 -9.81 6.98
N ALA A 126 4.10 -10.85 6.68
CA ALA A 126 4.11 -11.47 5.35
C ALA A 126 2.98 -12.50 5.21
N VAL A 127 2.25 -12.44 4.08
CA VAL A 127 1.23 -13.39 3.67
C VAL A 127 1.70 -14.24 2.48
N PRO A 128 1.14 -15.45 2.26
CA PRO A 128 1.41 -16.22 1.06
C PRO A 128 0.99 -15.45 -0.19
N LEU A 129 1.73 -15.63 -1.29
CA LEU A 129 1.32 -15.25 -2.63
C LEU A 129 0.69 -16.49 -3.27
N GLU A 130 -0.61 -16.41 -3.62
CA GLU A 130 -1.33 -17.52 -4.21
C GLU A 130 -0.76 -17.88 -5.60
N ALA A 131 -1.07 -19.08 -6.09
CA ALA A 131 -0.52 -19.59 -7.36
C ALA A 131 -0.87 -18.72 -8.58
N ASP A 132 -2.02 -18.04 -8.54
CA ASP A 132 -2.47 -17.09 -9.57
C ASP A 132 -1.93 -15.66 -9.35
N GLY A 133 -1.13 -15.45 -8.32
CA GLY A 133 -0.55 -14.16 -7.96
C GLY A 133 -1.48 -13.27 -7.12
N ASP A 134 -2.56 -13.81 -6.61
CA ASP A 134 -3.46 -13.07 -5.72
C ASP A 134 -2.93 -13.07 -4.28
N PHE A 135 -3.20 -11.98 -3.56
CA PHE A 135 -2.87 -11.87 -2.14
C PHE A 135 -3.78 -10.86 -1.43
N ARG A 136 -3.93 -11.05 -0.13
CA ARG A 136 -4.65 -10.12 0.75
C ARG A 136 -3.87 -9.89 2.03
N ILE A 137 -3.71 -8.62 2.40
CA ILE A 137 -3.16 -8.19 3.68
C ILE A 137 -4.26 -7.43 4.43
N ASP A 138 -4.53 -7.83 5.66
CA ASP A 138 -5.40 -7.14 6.62
C ASP A 138 -4.65 -7.17 7.95
N ASP A 139 -3.96 -6.07 8.27
CA ASP A 139 -2.95 -6.04 9.32
C ASP A 139 -2.76 -4.63 9.88
N VAL A 140 -1.84 -4.48 10.82
CA VAL A 140 -1.38 -3.21 11.35
C VAL A 140 0.12 -3.08 11.08
N LEU A 141 0.57 -1.89 10.71
CA LEU A 141 1.99 -1.60 10.52
C LEU A 141 2.79 -1.84 11.81
N ASP A 142 4.00 -2.37 11.68
CA ASP A 142 4.92 -2.65 12.79
C ASP A 142 5.32 -1.39 13.59
N THR A 143 5.24 -0.24 12.95
CA THR A 143 5.49 1.07 13.55
C THR A 143 4.46 2.08 13.04
N GLN A 144 4.10 3.04 13.89
CA GLN A 144 3.12 4.09 13.55
C GLN A 144 3.72 5.05 12.52
N PRO A 145 3.10 5.24 11.34
CA PRO A 145 3.54 6.27 10.41
C PRO A 145 3.20 7.68 10.91
N SER A 146 3.90 8.67 10.39
CA SER A 146 3.53 10.08 10.60
C SER A 146 2.14 10.35 10.04
N THR A 147 1.34 11.16 10.74
CA THR A 147 0.04 11.63 10.24
C THR A 147 0.18 12.58 9.04
N ASP A 148 1.37 13.14 8.82
CA ASP A 148 1.72 13.90 7.61
C ASP A 148 2.45 12.98 6.62
N CYS A 149 1.70 12.26 5.81
CA CYS A 149 2.19 11.38 4.75
C CYS A 149 1.83 11.97 3.37
N ALA A 150 2.37 13.15 3.09
CA ALA A 150 2.01 13.93 1.89
C ALA A 150 2.42 13.27 0.56
N SER A 151 3.38 12.35 0.59
CA SER A 151 3.86 11.65 -0.62
C SER A 151 4.03 10.15 -0.33
N PRO A 152 2.94 9.42 -0.06
CA PRO A 152 3.02 8.02 0.32
C PRO A 152 3.55 7.14 -0.83
N VAL A 153 4.44 6.22 -0.50
CA VAL A 153 4.85 5.13 -1.38
C VAL A 153 4.48 3.82 -0.71
N LEU A 154 3.70 3.01 -1.40
CA LEU A 154 3.37 1.65 -1.00
C LEU A 154 4.17 0.68 -1.87
N LEU A 155 4.93 -0.19 -1.23
CA LEU A 155 5.65 -1.28 -1.90
C LEU A 155 5.13 -2.63 -1.42
N ILE A 156 4.93 -3.55 -2.36
CA ILE A 156 4.72 -4.97 -2.08
C ILE A 156 6.07 -5.67 -2.23
N ARG A 157 6.54 -6.26 -1.13
CA ARG A 157 7.90 -6.78 -1.01
C ARG A 157 7.89 -8.26 -0.66
N ASN A 158 8.94 -8.96 -1.04
CA ASN A 158 9.17 -10.33 -0.56
C ASN A 158 9.94 -10.33 0.78
N THR A 159 10.00 -11.50 1.41
CA THR A 159 10.60 -11.66 2.74
C THR A 159 12.13 -11.41 2.78
N VAL A 160 12.82 -11.37 1.65
CA VAL A 160 14.22 -10.95 1.58
C VAL A 160 14.39 -9.43 1.40
N GLY A 161 13.27 -8.70 1.31
CA GLY A 161 13.26 -7.24 1.35
C GLY A 161 13.24 -6.53 0.00
N SER A 162 13.14 -7.25 -1.12
CA SER A 162 13.04 -6.66 -2.47
C SER A 162 11.59 -6.32 -2.82
N TRP A 163 11.36 -5.22 -3.55
CA TRP A 163 10.02 -4.87 -3.99
C TRP A 163 9.65 -5.55 -5.33
N PHE A 164 8.40 -5.99 -5.44
CA PHE A 164 7.82 -6.65 -6.62
C PHE A 164 6.76 -5.80 -7.31
N ALA A 165 6.03 -5.00 -6.54
CA ALA A 165 5.08 -4.03 -7.07
C ALA A 165 5.03 -2.77 -6.21
N ALA A 166 4.64 -1.65 -6.83
CA ALA A 166 4.36 -0.39 -6.16
C ALA A 166 2.90 0.01 -6.39
N GLY A 167 2.25 0.55 -5.36
CA GLY A 167 0.91 1.11 -5.46
C GLY A 167 0.91 2.48 -6.16
N ILE A 168 -0.13 2.74 -6.94
CA ILE A 168 -0.38 4.06 -7.54
C ILE A 168 -1.21 4.86 -6.54
N PRO A 169 -0.67 5.97 -5.99
CA PRO A 169 -1.42 6.80 -5.04
C PRO A 169 -2.70 7.34 -5.67
N LYS A 170 -3.82 7.22 -4.93
CA LYS A 170 -5.07 7.86 -5.30
C LYS A 170 -5.15 9.21 -4.63
N VAL A 171 -5.14 10.27 -5.42
CA VAL A 171 -5.38 11.64 -4.95
C VAL A 171 -6.89 11.86 -4.97
N ASP A 172 -7.50 12.08 -3.82
CA ASP A 172 -8.90 12.52 -3.76
C ASP A 172 -8.92 13.98 -4.26
N ASN A 173 -9.42 14.17 -5.47
CA ASN A 173 -9.69 15.50 -6.00
C ASN A 173 -10.93 16.05 -5.26
N ASN A 174 -10.70 16.94 -4.30
CA ASN A 174 -11.75 17.77 -3.70
C ASN A 174 -12.26 18.81 -4.68
#